data_9e425d16031c3b168b0668d0a98b7704
#
_entry.id   9e425d16031c3b168b0668d0a98b7704
#
_cell.length_a   1.000
_cell.length_b   1.000
_cell.length_c   1.000
_cell.angle_alpha   90.00
_cell.angle_beta   90.00
_cell.angle_gamma   90.00
#
_symmetry.space_group_name_H-M   'P 1'
#
loop_
_entity.id
_entity.type
_entity.pdbx_description
1 polymer ?
#
loop_
_entity_poly.entity_id
_entity_poly.type
_entity_poly.pdbx_seq_one_letter_code
_entity_poly.pdbx_strand_id
1 'polypeptide(L)'
;MRTATILLITVTLAGLLAACGAAEPETELPEPVVTVHPTSTYTETPTPSSTATATPTPSNTPTITFTPSITPTWAVLRGQISVDGRASCRFGPGASYLYKFSYADRTYIDLLGRTDTGSWVLTQAAGGTNRCWLSADYIEVEASILAVEPVDVHSVLAWSPYYGGLTGVVSYREQDTVTVSWDALVLRAGDDSEQVPYILEAWVCTDGVVSFTSVGTYSTSAQVVDEAGCSESSWGRLLGAEKHGYTPWVQVFWPQHPDNDQ
;
A
#
# COMPACT_ATOMS: atom_id res chain seq x y z
N MET A 1 -6.56 51.13 -32.96
CA MET A 1 -7.99 51.32 -32.76
C MET A 1 -8.72 50.11 -33.32
N ARG A 2 -9.15 49.18 -32.47
CA ARG A 2 -10.10 48.11 -32.75
C ARG A 2 -10.90 47.89 -31.46
N THR A 3 -12.16 48.28 -31.52
CA THR A 3 -13.16 48.22 -30.46
C THR A 3 -13.61 46.75 -30.26
N ALA A 4 -13.56 46.26 -29.03
CA ALA A 4 -14.14 44.98 -28.65
C ALA A 4 -15.54 45.22 -28.09
N THR A 5 -16.54 44.59 -28.69
CA THR A 5 -17.95 44.63 -28.31
C THR A 5 -18.19 43.55 -27.24
N ILE A 6 -18.63 43.96 -26.06
CA ILE A 6 -19.04 43.07 -24.95
C ILE A 6 -20.53 42.74 -25.14
N LEU A 7 -20.85 41.45 -25.26
CA LEU A 7 -22.24 40.97 -25.35
C LEU A 7 -22.66 40.49 -23.93
N LEU A 8 -23.57 41.24 -23.32
CA LEU A 8 -24.22 40.85 -22.05
C LEU A 8 -25.40 39.91 -22.41
N ILE A 9 -25.37 38.72 -21.84
CA ILE A 9 -26.51 37.80 -21.84
C ILE A 9 -27.07 37.74 -20.42
N THR A 10 -28.27 38.31 -20.26
CA THR A 10 -29.10 38.20 -19.03
C THR A 10 -29.99 36.95 -19.18
N VAL A 11 -29.87 36.01 -18.25
CA VAL A 11 -30.78 34.87 -18.10
C VAL A 11 -31.67 35.10 -16.90
N THR A 12 -32.97 35.20 -17.16
CA THR A 12 -34.03 35.35 -16.16
C THR A 12 -34.37 34.02 -15.51
N LEU A 13 -34.40 34.02 -14.18
CA LEU A 13 -34.78 32.94 -13.30
C LEU A 13 -36.30 32.89 -13.16
N ALA A 14 -36.96 31.82 -13.55
CA ALA A 14 -38.34 31.52 -13.24
C ALA A 14 -38.41 30.36 -12.27
N GLY A 15 -38.93 30.61 -11.08
CA GLY A 15 -39.13 29.62 -10.03
C GLY A 15 -40.36 28.75 -10.26
N LEU A 16 -40.29 27.49 -9.85
CA LEU A 16 -41.47 26.66 -9.54
C LEU A 16 -41.19 25.92 -8.22
N LEU A 17 -41.95 26.32 -7.19
CA LEU A 17 -42.12 25.53 -5.98
C LEU A 17 -43.13 24.41 -6.25
N ALA A 18 -42.75 23.18 -6.05
CA ALA A 18 -43.68 22.06 -5.90
C ALA A 18 -43.34 21.34 -4.60
N ALA A 19 -44.19 21.52 -3.61
CA ALA A 19 -44.20 20.75 -2.37
C ALA A 19 -44.97 19.46 -2.63
N CYS A 20 -44.35 18.30 -2.38
CA CYS A 20 -45.05 17.03 -2.19
C CYS A 20 -44.45 16.36 -0.97
N GLY A 21 -45.30 16.18 0.07
CA GLY A 21 -45.00 15.40 1.25
C GLY A 21 -44.87 13.92 0.90
N ALA A 22 -43.87 13.29 1.44
CA ALA A 22 -43.71 11.85 1.45
C ALA A 22 -44.00 11.36 2.87
N ALA A 23 -44.92 10.41 2.98
CA ALA A 23 -45.29 9.71 4.20
C ALA A 23 -44.13 8.76 4.60
N GLU A 24 -43.83 8.74 5.89
CA GLU A 24 -42.93 7.76 6.51
C GLU A 24 -43.55 6.36 6.46
N PRO A 25 -42.82 5.30 6.14
CA PRO A 25 -43.28 3.94 6.36
C PRO A 25 -43.09 3.59 7.84
N GLU A 26 -44.18 3.19 8.44
CA GLU A 26 -44.30 2.62 9.79
C GLU A 26 -43.47 1.32 9.85
N THR A 27 -42.49 1.28 10.74
CA THR A 27 -41.67 0.07 10.98
C THR A 27 -42.45 -0.85 11.92
N GLU A 28 -42.99 -1.93 11.36
CA GLU A 28 -43.66 -3.01 12.10
C GLU A 28 -42.60 -3.80 12.92
N LEU A 29 -42.79 -3.81 14.25
CA LEU A 29 -41.98 -4.64 15.16
C LEU A 29 -42.33 -6.13 14.95
N PRO A 30 -41.35 -7.03 14.88
CA PRO A 30 -41.62 -8.46 14.85
C PRO A 30 -42.14 -8.95 16.19
N GLU A 31 -43.21 -9.74 16.12
CA GLU A 31 -43.81 -10.44 17.26
C GLU A 31 -42.85 -11.45 17.92
N PRO A 32 -42.95 -11.67 19.23
CA PRO A 32 -42.08 -12.60 19.95
C PRO A 32 -42.43 -14.05 19.60
N VAL A 33 -41.41 -14.77 19.09
CA VAL A 33 -41.51 -16.22 18.86
C VAL A 33 -41.55 -16.93 20.19
N VAL A 34 -42.68 -17.61 20.48
CA VAL A 34 -42.83 -18.49 21.64
C VAL A 34 -42.06 -19.79 21.40
N THR A 35 -40.95 -19.95 22.11
CA THR A 35 -40.18 -21.19 22.11
C THR A 35 -40.84 -22.23 22.99
N VAL A 36 -41.40 -23.27 22.40
CA VAL A 36 -41.92 -24.44 23.12
C VAL A 36 -40.76 -25.34 23.50
N HIS A 37 -40.53 -25.50 24.79
CA HIS A 37 -39.56 -26.47 25.29
C HIS A 37 -40.07 -27.90 25.14
N PRO A 38 -39.30 -28.85 24.62
CA PRO A 38 -39.69 -30.25 24.61
C PRO A 38 -39.53 -30.84 26.02
N THR A 39 -40.59 -31.51 26.47
CA THR A 39 -40.64 -32.28 27.71
C THR A 39 -39.71 -33.48 27.64
N SER A 40 -38.76 -33.58 28.58
CA SER A 40 -37.83 -34.70 28.69
C SER A 40 -38.55 -35.98 29.08
N THR A 41 -38.62 -36.94 28.18
CA THR A 41 -39.04 -38.31 28.47
C THR A 41 -37.82 -39.09 29.00
N TYR A 42 -37.91 -39.56 30.25
CA TYR A 42 -36.85 -40.40 30.81
C TYR A 42 -36.89 -41.78 30.16
N THR A 43 -35.83 -42.13 29.43
CA THR A 43 -35.61 -43.47 28.93
C THR A 43 -34.71 -44.21 29.92
N GLU A 44 -35.16 -45.40 30.31
CA GLU A 44 -34.43 -46.26 31.25
C GLU A 44 -33.05 -46.63 30.71
N THR A 45 -32.03 -46.46 31.58
CA THR A 45 -30.64 -46.74 31.26
C THR A 45 -30.40 -48.25 31.23
N PRO A 46 -29.88 -48.83 30.14
CA PRO A 46 -29.48 -50.23 30.14
C PRO A 46 -28.23 -50.41 30.98
N THR A 47 -28.23 -51.49 31.81
CA THR A 47 -27.13 -51.94 32.62
C THR A 47 -25.85 -52.14 31.81
N PRO A 48 -24.68 -51.59 32.20
CA PRO A 48 -23.44 -51.76 31.45
C PRO A 48 -22.93 -53.19 31.52
N SER A 49 -22.86 -53.84 30.37
CA SER A 49 -22.15 -55.09 30.16
C SER A 49 -20.61 -54.80 30.17
N SER A 50 -19.87 -55.56 30.95
CA SER A 50 -18.42 -55.42 31.04
C SER A 50 -17.74 -55.78 29.71
N THR A 51 -17.39 -54.79 28.92
CA THR A 51 -16.57 -54.96 27.72
C THR A 51 -15.09 -55.00 28.12
N ALA A 52 -14.38 -56.03 27.64
CA ALA A 52 -12.94 -56.14 27.87
C ALA A 52 -12.20 -54.91 27.31
N THR A 53 -11.51 -54.20 28.18
CA THR A 53 -10.68 -53.05 27.82
C THR A 53 -9.46 -53.53 27.04
N ALA A 54 -9.38 -53.21 25.73
CA ALA A 54 -8.20 -53.43 24.96
C ALA A 54 -7.11 -52.46 25.46
N THR A 55 -5.97 -53.00 25.90
CA THR A 55 -4.78 -52.23 26.29
C THR A 55 -4.27 -51.47 25.07
N PRO A 56 -4.17 -50.12 25.08
CA PRO A 56 -3.64 -49.37 23.95
C PRO A 56 -2.17 -49.73 23.72
N THR A 57 -1.86 -50.24 22.53
CA THR A 57 -0.49 -50.38 22.05
C THR A 57 0.14 -48.99 21.97
N PRO A 58 1.38 -48.79 22.53
CA PRO A 58 2.02 -47.48 22.40
C PRO A 58 2.24 -47.14 20.91
N SER A 59 1.57 -46.13 20.44
CA SER A 59 1.78 -45.54 19.13
C SER A 59 3.04 -44.69 19.21
N ASN A 60 4.02 -44.99 18.38
CA ASN A 60 5.21 -44.14 18.22
C ASN A 60 4.76 -42.82 17.57
N THR A 61 4.43 -41.83 18.38
CA THR A 61 4.16 -40.47 17.91
C THR A 61 5.45 -39.91 17.31
N PRO A 62 5.49 -39.53 16.03
CA PRO A 62 6.69 -38.94 15.47
C PRO A 62 7.03 -37.66 16.23
N THR A 63 8.20 -37.62 16.84
CA THR A 63 8.73 -36.40 17.46
C THR A 63 9.00 -35.41 16.34
N ILE A 64 8.31 -34.25 16.37
CA ILE A 64 8.57 -33.15 15.42
C ILE A 64 9.96 -32.62 15.71
N THR A 65 10.94 -32.99 14.88
CA THR A 65 12.26 -32.40 14.90
C THR A 65 12.17 -31.03 14.27
N PHE A 66 12.32 -29.98 15.06
CA PHE A 66 12.42 -28.62 14.53
C PHE A 66 13.69 -28.51 13.68
N THR A 67 13.53 -28.39 12.37
CA THR A 67 14.63 -28.00 11.48
C THR A 67 15.04 -26.58 11.86
N PRO A 68 16.33 -26.32 12.19
CA PRO A 68 16.76 -24.96 12.50
C PRO A 68 16.48 -24.06 11.27
N SER A 69 15.63 -23.06 11.45
CA SER A 69 15.42 -22.00 10.44
C SER A 69 16.70 -21.17 10.39
N ILE A 70 17.31 -21.08 9.22
CA ILE A 70 18.46 -20.21 9.00
C ILE A 70 17.92 -18.77 9.01
N THR A 71 18.14 -18.04 10.11
CA THR A 71 17.88 -16.60 10.14
C THR A 71 18.88 -15.91 9.23
N PRO A 72 18.46 -15.18 8.20
CA PRO A 72 19.39 -14.47 7.33
C PRO A 72 20.16 -13.43 8.16
N THR A 73 21.48 -13.41 7.99
CA THR A 73 22.33 -12.38 8.58
C THR A 73 22.52 -11.27 7.57
N TRP A 74 21.96 -10.11 7.85
CA TRP A 74 22.09 -8.91 7.01
C TRP A 74 23.36 -8.12 7.36
N ALA A 75 23.91 -7.44 6.37
CA ALA A 75 25.11 -6.61 6.51
C ALA A 75 24.75 -5.13 6.41
N VAL A 76 25.43 -4.29 7.20
CA VAL A 76 25.53 -2.86 6.93
C VAL A 76 26.75 -2.66 6.07
N LEU A 77 26.52 -2.25 4.82
CA LEU A 77 27.59 -2.03 3.86
C LEU A 77 27.97 -0.54 3.84
N ARG A 78 29.21 -0.28 3.49
CA ARG A 78 29.68 1.07 3.16
C ARG A 78 29.90 1.18 1.66
N GLY A 79 29.32 2.21 1.05
CA GLY A 79 29.49 2.55 -0.34
C GLY A 79 29.96 3.98 -0.52
N GLN A 80 30.15 4.36 -1.77
CA GLN A 80 30.50 5.70 -2.18
C GLN A 80 29.54 6.16 -3.28
N ILE A 81 29.18 7.43 -3.26
CA ILE A 81 28.37 8.03 -4.33
C ILE A 81 29.25 8.14 -5.58
N SER A 82 28.72 7.67 -6.71
CA SER A 82 29.35 7.73 -8.03
C SER A 82 28.34 8.33 -9.01
N VAL A 83 28.45 9.63 -9.28
CA VAL A 83 27.51 10.37 -10.12
C VAL A 83 28.17 11.63 -10.69
N ASP A 84 27.82 11.98 -11.93
CA ASP A 84 28.20 13.31 -12.44
C ASP A 84 27.29 14.38 -11.78
N GLY A 85 27.83 15.08 -10.78
CA GLY A 85 27.18 16.14 -10.06
C GLY A 85 26.63 15.72 -8.67
N ARG A 86 25.33 15.52 -8.53
CA ARG A 86 24.70 15.26 -7.23
C ARG A 86 23.59 14.19 -7.33
N ALA A 87 23.60 13.27 -6.39
CA ALA A 87 22.59 12.24 -6.25
C ALA A 87 21.44 12.71 -5.34
N SER A 88 20.22 12.70 -5.85
CA SER A 88 19.03 13.13 -5.11
C SER A 88 18.57 12.10 -4.09
N CYS A 89 18.58 12.47 -2.84
CA CYS A 89 18.01 11.75 -1.72
C CYS A 89 16.53 12.12 -1.52
N ARG A 90 15.71 11.11 -1.28
CA ARG A 90 14.24 11.27 -1.20
C ARG A 90 13.66 10.67 0.08
N PHE A 91 12.42 11.03 0.37
CA PHE A 91 11.69 10.48 1.51
C PHE A 91 11.19 9.04 1.30
N GLY A 92 11.17 8.54 0.06
CA GLY A 92 10.77 7.17 -0.28
C GLY A 92 11.55 6.64 -1.49
N PRO A 93 11.43 5.32 -1.78
CA PRO A 93 12.20 4.64 -2.82
C PRO A 93 11.59 4.84 -4.21
N GLY A 94 11.82 6.00 -4.80
CA GLY A 94 11.35 6.32 -6.15
C GLY A 94 11.59 7.77 -6.51
N ALA A 95 11.73 8.04 -7.80
CA ALA A 95 11.92 9.40 -8.31
C ALA A 95 10.71 10.31 -8.03
N SER A 96 9.55 9.72 -7.81
CA SER A 96 8.28 10.40 -7.52
C SER A 96 8.16 10.94 -6.10
N TYR A 97 8.94 10.40 -5.16
CA TYR A 97 8.89 10.87 -3.77
C TYR A 97 9.51 12.25 -3.62
N LEU A 98 9.02 12.97 -2.61
CA LEU A 98 9.50 14.30 -2.26
C LEU A 98 11.02 14.29 -2.06
N TYR A 99 11.67 15.30 -2.63
CA TYR A 99 13.10 15.53 -2.44
C TYR A 99 13.39 15.90 -1.00
N LYS A 100 14.47 15.37 -0.43
CA LYS A 100 14.91 15.65 0.92
C LYS A 100 16.20 16.48 0.94
N PHE A 101 17.25 15.98 0.29
CA PHE A 101 18.52 16.63 0.07
C PHE A 101 19.31 15.88 -1.02
N SER A 102 20.58 16.25 -1.26
CA SER A 102 21.42 15.52 -2.22
C SER A 102 22.82 15.27 -1.68
N TYR A 103 23.39 14.13 -2.06
CA TYR A 103 24.81 13.86 -1.87
C TYR A 103 25.65 14.40 -3.04
N ALA A 104 26.85 14.85 -2.73
CA ALA A 104 27.87 15.13 -3.75
C ALA A 104 28.52 13.81 -4.19
N ASP A 105 29.10 13.83 -5.38
CA ASP A 105 29.98 12.76 -5.85
C ASP A 105 31.04 12.42 -4.79
N ARG A 106 31.46 11.15 -4.73
CA ARG A 106 32.43 10.60 -3.78
C ARG A 106 32.09 10.73 -2.29
N THR A 107 30.85 11.08 -1.93
CA THR A 107 30.40 11.01 -0.54
C THR A 107 30.36 9.56 -0.09
N TYR A 108 31.01 9.24 1.05
CA TYR A 108 30.86 7.92 1.68
C TYR A 108 29.51 7.82 2.41
N ILE A 109 28.82 6.71 2.22
CA ILE A 109 27.50 6.42 2.79
C ILE A 109 27.47 5.04 3.42
N ASP A 110 26.64 4.89 4.46
CA ASP A 110 26.28 3.61 5.02
C ASP A 110 24.94 3.16 4.40
N LEU A 111 24.86 1.92 3.91
CA LEU A 111 23.67 1.28 3.36
C LEU A 111 22.94 0.57 4.48
N LEU A 112 21.75 1.06 4.84
CA LEU A 112 21.00 0.64 6.05
C LEU A 112 19.83 -0.26 5.73
N GLY A 113 19.35 -0.24 4.49
CA GLY A 113 18.20 -1.01 4.05
C GLY A 113 18.03 -0.91 2.54
N ARG A 114 17.12 -1.70 1.96
CA ARG A 114 16.84 -1.70 0.53
C ARG A 114 15.38 -2.04 0.24
N THR A 115 14.94 -1.77 -0.99
CA THR A 115 13.74 -2.40 -1.56
C THR A 115 14.02 -3.87 -1.88
N ASP A 116 12.99 -4.66 -2.14
CA ASP A 116 13.12 -6.09 -2.41
C ASP A 116 14.09 -6.40 -3.54
N THR A 117 14.03 -5.65 -4.64
CA THR A 117 14.94 -5.78 -5.79
C THR A 117 16.31 -5.16 -5.56
N GLY A 118 16.50 -4.33 -4.53
CA GLY A 118 17.71 -3.54 -4.31
C GLY A 118 17.89 -2.36 -5.25
N SER A 119 16.87 -1.99 -6.03
CA SER A 119 16.91 -0.83 -6.95
C SER A 119 16.99 0.51 -6.21
N TRP A 120 16.48 0.55 -4.97
CA TRP A 120 16.56 1.68 -4.07
C TRP A 120 17.16 1.27 -2.72
N VAL A 121 17.95 2.14 -2.15
CA VAL A 121 18.70 1.87 -0.91
C VAL A 121 18.44 2.97 0.10
N LEU A 122 18.09 2.58 1.32
CA LEU A 122 18.02 3.48 2.47
C LEU A 122 19.44 3.76 2.95
N THR A 123 19.87 5.01 2.89
CA THR A 123 21.24 5.42 3.17
C THR A 123 21.32 6.55 4.20
N GLN A 124 22.50 6.73 4.73
CA GLN A 124 22.93 7.94 5.44
C GLN A 124 24.40 8.25 5.08
N ALA A 125 24.83 9.50 5.21
CA ALA A 125 26.25 9.81 5.13
C ALA A 125 27.02 9.05 6.21
N ALA A 126 28.22 8.58 5.91
CA ALA A 126 29.04 7.85 6.88
C ALA A 126 29.26 8.68 8.15
N GLY A 127 28.83 8.13 9.31
CA GLY A 127 28.84 8.82 10.60
C GLY A 127 27.72 9.88 10.77
N GLY A 128 26.80 10.01 9.81
CA GLY A 128 25.64 10.88 9.89
C GLY A 128 24.41 10.18 10.46
N THR A 129 23.30 10.92 10.59
CA THR A 129 22.02 10.41 11.09
C THR A 129 20.84 10.73 10.15
N ASN A 130 21.06 11.56 9.13
CA ASN A 130 20.01 11.97 8.22
C ASN A 130 19.82 10.91 7.12
N ARG A 131 18.82 10.04 7.31
CA ARG A 131 18.51 8.93 6.40
C ARG A 131 17.68 9.41 5.21
N CYS A 132 17.88 8.75 4.07
CA CYS A 132 17.09 8.98 2.87
C CYS A 132 17.15 7.76 1.94
N TRP A 133 16.23 7.70 1.00
CA TRP A 133 16.26 6.74 -0.09
C TRP A 133 17.04 7.29 -1.29
N LEU A 134 17.88 6.46 -1.87
CA LEU A 134 18.73 6.77 -3.01
C LEU A 134 18.64 5.63 -4.04
N SER A 135 18.67 5.94 -5.35
CA SER A 135 18.79 4.92 -6.39
C SER A 135 20.11 4.18 -6.25
N ALA A 136 20.08 2.88 -6.37
CA ALA A 136 21.25 2.02 -6.37
C ALA A 136 22.25 2.36 -7.50
N ASP A 137 21.75 2.90 -8.61
CA ASP A 137 22.56 3.31 -9.77
C ASP A 137 23.62 4.36 -9.44
N TYR A 138 23.46 5.08 -8.34
CA TYR A 138 24.39 6.13 -7.89
C TYR A 138 25.36 5.65 -6.82
N ILE A 139 25.42 4.33 -6.55
CA ILE A 139 26.20 3.77 -5.45
C ILE A 139 27.24 2.79 -5.97
N GLU A 140 28.50 3.09 -5.71
CA GLU A 140 29.57 2.10 -5.80
C GLU A 140 29.75 1.40 -4.46
N VAL A 141 29.69 0.06 -4.48
CA VAL A 141 29.89 -0.81 -3.32
C VAL A 141 30.55 -2.11 -3.75
N GLU A 142 31.50 -2.62 -2.95
CA GLU A 142 32.23 -3.85 -3.29
C GLU A 142 31.38 -5.11 -3.17
N ALA A 143 30.40 -5.12 -2.27
CA ALA A 143 29.52 -6.26 -2.03
C ALA A 143 28.15 -6.09 -2.73
N SER A 144 27.41 -7.18 -2.85
CA SER A 144 26.04 -7.11 -3.39
C SER A 144 25.13 -6.29 -2.46
N ILE A 145 24.40 -5.33 -3.02
CA ILE A 145 23.34 -4.57 -2.31
C ILE A 145 22.28 -5.52 -1.71
N LEU A 146 22.04 -6.68 -2.31
CA LEU A 146 21.12 -7.68 -1.81
C LEU A 146 21.53 -8.31 -0.46
N ALA A 147 22.77 -8.11 -0.01
CA ALA A 147 23.21 -8.49 1.34
C ALA A 147 22.68 -7.54 2.44
N VAL A 148 22.19 -6.35 2.06
CA VAL A 148 21.55 -5.40 3.00
C VAL A 148 20.12 -5.85 3.27
N GLU A 149 19.61 -5.59 4.47
CA GLU A 149 18.25 -5.95 4.88
C GLU A 149 17.18 -5.24 4.02
N PRO A 150 16.16 -5.95 3.51
CA PRO A 150 14.97 -5.31 2.98
C PRO A 150 14.21 -4.61 4.11
N VAL A 151 13.81 -3.34 3.90
CA VAL A 151 13.15 -2.53 4.93
C VAL A 151 11.88 -1.87 4.40
N ASP A 152 11.02 -1.46 5.33
CA ASP A 152 9.78 -0.75 4.98
C ASP A 152 10.10 0.53 4.21
N VAL A 153 9.44 0.69 3.07
CA VAL A 153 9.58 1.84 2.17
C VAL A 153 9.19 3.17 2.84
N HIS A 154 8.41 3.12 3.92
CA HIS A 154 8.00 4.28 4.70
C HIS A 154 8.95 4.65 5.86
N SER A 155 10.06 3.94 6.02
CA SER A 155 10.98 4.09 7.17
C SER A 155 11.48 5.51 7.44
N VAL A 156 11.43 6.41 6.46
CA VAL A 156 11.81 7.83 6.60
C VAL A 156 10.77 8.80 6.04
N LEU A 157 9.56 8.32 5.78
CA LEU A 157 8.48 9.13 5.24
C LEU A 157 8.07 10.21 6.26
N ALA A 158 7.93 11.45 5.80
CA ALA A 158 7.34 12.52 6.59
C ALA A 158 5.82 12.46 6.43
N TRP A 159 5.09 12.32 7.53
CA TRP A 159 3.63 12.27 7.52
C TRP A 159 3.03 13.64 7.77
N SER A 160 2.02 14.02 6.96
CA SER A 160 1.25 15.22 7.20
C SER A 160 0.35 15.05 8.43
N PRO A 161 0.37 15.99 9.38
CA PRO A 161 -0.59 16.00 10.49
C PRO A 161 -1.91 16.70 10.15
N TYR A 162 -2.06 17.23 8.92
CA TYR A 162 -3.15 18.16 8.59
C TYR A 162 -4.21 17.58 7.67
N TYR A 163 -3.86 16.53 6.89
CA TYR A 163 -4.74 15.97 5.87
C TYR A 163 -4.94 14.48 6.09
N GLY A 164 -6.18 14.02 5.85
CA GLY A 164 -6.52 12.60 5.83
C GLY A 164 -6.08 11.91 4.54
N GLY A 165 -6.25 10.60 4.49
CA GLY A 165 -6.02 9.82 3.27
C GLY A 165 -6.94 10.24 2.13
N LEU A 166 -6.55 9.92 0.90
CA LEU A 166 -7.32 10.18 -0.31
C LEU A 166 -8.66 9.43 -0.29
N THR A 167 -9.67 9.99 -0.95
CA THR A 167 -11.03 9.43 -1.05
C THR A 167 -11.39 9.05 -2.49
N GLY A 168 -12.52 8.35 -2.67
CA GLY A 168 -12.99 7.96 -4.00
C GLY A 168 -12.05 7.01 -4.74
N VAL A 169 -11.20 6.26 -4.03
CA VAL A 169 -10.23 5.36 -4.64
C VAL A 169 -10.94 4.18 -5.29
N VAL A 170 -10.80 4.07 -6.61
CA VAL A 170 -11.32 2.97 -7.43
C VAL A 170 -10.23 2.47 -8.35
N SER A 171 -10.33 1.20 -8.73
CA SER A 171 -9.37 0.57 -9.64
C SER A 171 -10.06 -0.38 -10.60
N TYR A 172 -9.50 -0.52 -11.77
CA TYR A 172 -9.90 -1.52 -12.74
C TYR A 172 -8.68 -2.04 -13.51
N ARG A 173 -8.82 -3.20 -14.13
CA ARG A 173 -7.78 -3.85 -14.91
C ARG A 173 -8.22 -4.00 -16.36
N GLU A 174 -7.28 -3.74 -17.26
CA GLU A 174 -7.35 -4.10 -18.67
C GLU A 174 -6.09 -4.88 -19.03
N GLN A 175 -6.22 -6.20 -19.17
CA GLN A 175 -5.09 -7.12 -19.35
C GLN A 175 -4.05 -6.94 -18.23
N ASP A 176 -2.80 -6.65 -18.56
CA ASP A 176 -1.71 -6.42 -17.59
C ASP A 176 -1.70 -5.00 -17.01
N THR A 177 -2.60 -4.11 -17.43
CA THR A 177 -2.62 -2.73 -16.95
C THR A 177 -3.67 -2.55 -15.86
N VAL A 178 -3.24 -2.13 -14.68
CA VAL A 178 -4.11 -1.67 -13.59
C VAL A 178 -4.16 -0.15 -13.59
N THR A 179 -5.37 0.40 -13.71
CA THR A 179 -5.64 1.83 -13.58
C THR A 179 -6.28 2.10 -12.23
N VAL A 180 -5.72 3.04 -11.47
CA VAL A 180 -6.25 3.50 -10.18
C VAL A 180 -6.63 4.96 -10.32
N SER A 181 -7.81 5.34 -9.84
CA SER A 181 -8.32 6.72 -9.86
C SER A 181 -8.85 7.10 -8.46
N TRP A 182 -8.87 8.39 -8.16
CA TRP A 182 -9.26 8.93 -6.85
C TRP A 182 -9.79 10.36 -6.94
N ASP A 183 -10.38 10.86 -5.85
CA ASP A 183 -10.77 12.26 -5.74
C ASP A 183 -9.53 13.14 -5.49
N ALA A 184 -9.53 14.34 -6.06
CA ALA A 184 -8.46 15.30 -5.84
C ALA A 184 -8.31 15.66 -4.35
N LEU A 185 -7.08 15.71 -3.85
CA LEU A 185 -6.78 16.19 -2.52
C LEU A 185 -7.06 17.71 -2.45
N VAL A 186 -8.02 18.08 -1.60
CA VAL A 186 -8.38 19.49 -1.41
C VAL A 186 -7.44 20.10 -0.39
N LEU A 187 -6.51 20.91 -0.85
CA LEU A 187 -5.53 21.62 -0.01
C LEU A 187 -5.99 23.05 0.29
N ARG A 188 -5.55 23.57 1.43
CA ARG A 188 -5.63 25.01 1.72
C ARG A 188 -4.63 25.76 0.83
N ALA A 189 -4.89 27.02 0.58
CA ALA A 189 -3.98 27.85 -0.21
C ALA A 189 -2.58 27.89 0.40
N GLY A 190 -1.58 27.55 -0.40
CA GLY A 190 -0.16 27.49 -0.02
C GLY A 190 0.25 26.23 0.73
N ASP A 191 -0.57 25.18 0.73
CA ASP A 191 -0.21 23.86 1.30
C ASP A 191 0.22 22.83 0.23
N ASP A 192 0.25 23.20 -1.04
CA ASP A 192 0.78 22.32 -2.09
C ASP A 192 2.30 22.08 -1.91
N SER A 193 2.77 20.92 -2.36
CA SER A 193 4.15 20.50 -2.17
C SER A 193 5.11 21.07 -3.22
N GLU A 194 4.62 21.76 -4.25
CA GLU A 194 5.37 22.16 -5.46
C GLU A 194 6.07 20.97 -6.18
N GLN A 195 5.83 19.75 -5.75
CA GLN A 195 6.33 18.51 -6.30
C GLN A 195 5.17 17.58 -6.69
N VAL A 196 5.47 16.35 -7.05
CA VAL A 196 4.45 15.35 -7.45
C VAL A 196 3.44 15.15 -6.31
N PRO A 197 2.13 15.48 -6.53
CA PRO A 197 1.13 15.50 -5.46
C PRO A 197 0.55 14.11 -5.12
N TYR A 198 0.71 13.11 -5.98
CA TYR A 198 0.14 11.78 -5.75
C TYR A 198 1.15 10.70 -6.08
N ILE A 199 1.20 9.66 -5.24
CA ILE A 199 2.02 8.48 -5.45
C ILE A 199 1.18 7.23 -5.29
N LEU A 200 1.13 6.42 -6.33
CA LEU A 200 0.69 5.03 -6.26
C LEU A 200 1.93 4.17 -5.97
N GLU A 201 1.97 3.56 -4.82
CA GLU A 201 2.88 2.49 -4.47
C GLU A 201 2.23 1.16 -4.81
N ALA A 202 2.93 0.32 -5.54
CA ALA A 202 2.41 -0.96 -5.97
C ALA A 202 3.46 -2.06 -5.84
N TRP A 203 3.02 -3.21 -5.41
CA TRP A 203 3.74 -4.48 -5.48
C TRP A 203 3.08 -5.29 -6.57
N VAL A 204 3.74 -5.32 -7.72
CA VAL A 204 3.18 -5.87 -8.96
C VAL A 204 4.03 -7.02 -9.47
N CYS A 205 3.38 -7.93 -10.16
CA CYS A 205 4.04 -9.02 -10.85
C CYS A 205 4.80 -8.50 -12.07
N THR A 206 6.09 -8.84 -12.13
CA THR A 206 6.94 -8.61 -13.29
C THR A 206 7.88 -9.80 -13.44
N ASP A 207 7.92 -10.42 -14.59
CA ASP A 207 8.75 -11.61 -14.86
C ASP A 207 8.56 -12.75 -13.83
N GLY A 208 7.34 -12.95 -13.33
CA GLY A 208 7.00 -13.98 -12.35
C GLY A 208 7.38 -13.66 -10.90
N VAL A 209 7.80 -12.44 -10.60
CA VAL A 209 8.17 -11.99 -9.24
C VAL A 209 7.38 -10.73 -8.87
N VAL A 210 6.74 -10.75 -7.70
CA VAL A 210 6.10 -9.54 -7.15
C VAL A 210 7.17 -8.61 -6.61
N SER A 211 7.23 -7.39 -7.14
CA SER A 211 8.23 -6.39 -6.75
C SER A 211 7.62 -5.01 -6.57
N PHE A 212 8.28 -4.21 -5.74
CA PHE A 212 7.87 -2.83 -5.46
C PHE A 212 8.15 -1.90 -6.63
N THR A 213 7.15 -1.07 -6.96
CA THR A 213 7.28 0.09 -7.86
C THR A 213 6.52 1.28 -7.31
N SER A 214 6.83 2.49 -7.76
CA SER A 214 6.10 3.71 -7.40
C SER A 214 5.84 4.58 -8.63
N VAL A 215 4.58 4.96 -8.81
CA VAL A 215 4.14 5.83 -9.90
C VAL A 215 3.67 7.16 -9.34
N GLY A 216 4.39 8.23 -9.67
CA GLY A 216 3.99 9.58 -9.32
C GLY A 216 3.23 10.27 -10.43
N THR A 217 2.20 11.05 -10.09
CA THR A 217 1.38 11.76 -11.08
C THR A 217 0.84 13.08 -10.54
N TYR A 218 0.58 14.00 -11.46
CA TYR A 218 -0.17 15.24 -11.20
C TYR A 218 -1.66 15.09 -11.49
N SER A 219 -2.06 13.99 -12.11
CA SER A 219 -3.46 13.64 -12.39
C SER A 219 -4.07 12.87 -11.21
N THR A 220 -5.39 12.78 -11.17
CA THR A 220 -6.14 11.95 -10.21
C THR A 220 -6.31 10.52 -10.70
N SER A 221 -5.38 10.05 -11.50
CA SER A 221 -5.27 8.64 -11.91
C SER A 221 -3.83 8.27 -12.23
N ALA A 222 -3.51 6.99 -12.05
CA ALA A 222 -2.23 6.40 -12.41
C ALA A 222 -2.45 5.01 -13.01
N GLN A 223 -1.50 4.58 -13.83
CA GLN A 223 -1.47 3.25 -14.42
C GLN A 223 -0.18 2.54 -14.07
N VAL A 224 -0.26 1.24 -13.87
CA VAL A 224 0.89 0.38 -13.61
C VAL A 224 0.69 -0.95 -14.33
N VAL A 225 1.78 -1.52 -14.82
CA VAL A 225 1.78 -2.87 -15.40
C VAL A 225 1.90 -3.88 -14.27
N ASP A 226 1.05 -4.90 -14.32
CA ASP A 226 0.97 -5.99 -13.36
C ASP A 226 0.66 -7.27 -14.12
N GLU A 227 1.69 -8.04 -14.44
CA GLU A 227 1.65 -9.22 -15.30
C GLU A 227 0.97 -10.40 -14.59
N ALA A 228 0.62 -11.42 -15.35
CA ALA A 228 0.22 -12.72 -14.82
C ALA A 228 1.41 -13.56 -14.37
N GLY A 229 1.14 -14.66 -13.62
CA GLY A 229 2.09 -15.74 -13.36
C GLY A 229 2.88 -15.66 -12.08
N CYS A 230 2.65 -14.67 -11.23
CA CYS A 230 3.22 -14.65 -9.88
C CYS A 230 2.42 -15.53 -8.91
N SER A 231 3.14 -16.19 -7.98
CA SER A 231 2.53 -16.99 -6.91
C SER A 231 1.96 -16.14 -5.77
N GLU A 232 2.45 -14.91 -5.61
CA GLU A 232 1.99 -13.94 -4.63
C GLU A 232 1.02 -12.96 -5.30
N SER A 233 0.02 -12.51 -4.55
CA SER A 233 -0.96 -11.53 -5.05
C SER A 233 -0.36 -10.14 -5.09
N SER A 234 -0.58 -9.44 -6.19
CA SER A 234 -0.26 -8.02 -6.32
C SER A 234 -1.18 -7.17 -5.45
N TRP A 235 -0.68 -6.02 -5.00
CA TRP A 235 -1.41 -5.08 -4.17
C TRP A 235 -0.83 -3.67 -4.30
N GLY A 236 -1.55 -2.68 -3.79
CA GLY A 236 -1.05 -1.31 -3.81
C GLY A 236 -1.72 -0.41 -2.80
N ARG A 237 -1.12 0.76 -2.61
CA ARG A 237 -1.63 1.83 -1.75
C ARG A 237 -1.34 3.19 -2.36
N LEU A 238 -2.13 4.17 -2.00
CA LEU A 238 -2.12 5.49 -2.58
C LEU A 238 -1.85 6.55 -1.50
N LEU A 239 -0.98 7.51 -1.79
CA LEU A 239 -0.65 8.63 -0.93
C LEU A 239 -0.86 9.95 -1.68
N GLY A 240 -1.33 10.96 -0.97
CA GLY A 240 -1.22 12.35 -1.38
C GLY A 240 0.03 12.99 -0.77
N ALA A 241 0.58 14.01 -1.41
CA ALA A 241 1.70 14.78 -0.89
C ALA A 241 1.33 16.26 -0.78
N GLU A 242 1.74 16.89 0.31
CA GLU A 242 1.59 18.31 0.54
C GLU A 242 2.89 18.87 1.17
N LYS A 243 2.99 20.14 1.44
CA LYS A 243 4.25 20.78 1.86
C LYS A 243 4.85 20.25 3.16
N HIS A 244 4.05 19.63 4.05
CA HIS A 244 4.54 19.06 5.32
C HIS A 244 4.85 17.56 5.23
N GLY A 245 4.48 16.91 4.12
CA GLY A 245 4.71 15.47 3.92
C GLY A 245 3.57 14.75 3.20
N TYR A 246 3.38 13.49 3.55
CA TYR A 246 2.41 12.61 2.93
C TYR A 246 1.17 12.43 3.78
N THR A 247 0.00 12.34 3.15
CA THR A 247 -1.22 11.92 3.82
C THR A 247 -1.09 10.47 4.31
N PRO A 248 -1.90 10.02 5.28
CA PRO A 248 -2.06 8.59 5.52
C PRO A 248 -2.36 7.87 4.21
N TRP A 249 -1.72 6.71 4.00
CA TRP A 249 -1.96 5.91 2.80
C TRP A 249 -3.37 5.29 2.82
N VAL A 250 -3.91 5.05 1.63
CA VAL A 250 -5.17 4.37 1.43
C VAL A 250 -4.90 3.09 0.63
N GLN A 251 -5.40 1.96 1.13
CA GLN A 251 -5.31 0.69 0.44
C GLN A 251 -6.10 0.75 -0.87
N VAL A 252 -5.48 0.34 -1.97
CA VAL A 252 -6.16 0.15 -3.25
C VAL A 252 -6.78 -1.26 -3.26
N PHE A 253 -8.05 -1.34 -3.61
CA PHE A 253 -8.66 -2.62 -3.94
C PHE A 253 -8.07 -3.11 -5.28
N TRP A 254 -7.16 -4.09 -5.20
CA TRP A 254 -6.39 -4.53 -6.37
C TRP A 254 -7.17 -5.54 -7.20
N PRO A 255 -7.48 -5.25 -8.48
CA PRO A 255 -8.19 -6.19 -9.33
C PRO A 255 -7.27 -7.36 -9.70
N GLN A 256 -7.73 -8.59 -9.44
CA GLN A 256 -6.95 -9.79 -9.72
C GLN A 256 -6.73 -9.97 -11.23
N HIS A 257 -5.60 -10.61 -11.60
CA HIS A 257 -5.35 -10.95 -12.98
C HIS A 257 -6.20 -12.16 -13.38
N PRO A 258 -6.94 -12.13 -14.50
CA PRO A 258 -7.86 -13.21 -14.89
C PRO A 258 -7.15 -14.55 -15.11
N ASP A 259 -5.87 -14.53 -15.47
CA ASP A 259 -5.08 -15.74 -15.74
C ASP A 259 -4.45 -16.35 -14.47
N ASN A 260 -4.56 -15.69 -13.30
CA ASN A 260 -4.05 -16.22 -12.04
C ASN A 260 -5.04 -17.18 -11.34
N ASP A 261 -6.28 -17.31 -11.85
CA ASP A 261 -7.34 -18.19 -11.33
C ASP A 261 -7.35 -19.61 -12.00
N GLN A 262 -6.29 -19.98 -12.77
CA GLN A 262 -6.22 -21.26 -13.48
C GLN A 262 -5.29 -22.28 -12.82
#